data_4fc9b45ddb4286e772f42f1c0e9915a8
#
_entry.id   4fc9b45ddb4286e772f42f1c0e9915a8
#
_cell.length_a   1.000
_cell.length_b   1.000
_cell.length_c   1.000
_cell.angle_alpha   90.00
_cell.angle_beta   90.00
_cell.angle_gamma   90.00
#
_symmetry.space_group_name_H-M   'P 1'
#
loop_
_entity.id
_entity.type
_entity.pdbx_description
1 polymer ?
#
loop_
_entity_poly.entity_id
_entity_poly.type
_entity_poly.pdbx_seq_one_letter_code
_entity_poly.pdbx_strand_id
1 'polypeptide(L)'
;LELDPPGPYPRVPGFWIDVTTEGARSRDPRKFHKDAALLQAALQREPGNARYQFYLAQSWRDAGEWAQARAAYRQRAAMGGWEEEVWYSRFEAARMDELLGEPAAQVIDAYLAAHDQRPQRAEPLVALASYLRGQQRWASARVFAERAAQLPLATDQLFVDAAAHGWRARDEWALACYYTGDRALAGRLW
;
A
#
# COMPACT_ATOMS: atom_id res chain seq x y z
N LEU A 1 -22.73 14.68 6.34
CA LEU A 1 -22.15 15.15 7.60
C LEU A 1 -20.63 15.16 7.39
N GLU A 2 -20.09 16.31 6.96
CA GLU A 2 -18.67 16.60 7.08
C GLU A 2 -18.38 16.74 8.57
N LEU A 3 -17.62 15.82 9.10
CA LEU A 3 -17.02 16.01 10.41
C LEU A 3 -15.94 17.08 10.25
N ASP A 4 -15.97 18.09 11.09
CA ASP A 4 -14.96 19.13 11.22
C ASP A 4 -13.54 18.57 11.29
N PRO A 5 -12.50 19.40 10.96
CA PRO A 5 -11.15 18.94 10.72
C PRO A 5 -10.66 17.99 11.81
N PRO A 6 -9.88 16.96 11.41
CA PRO A 6 -9.50 15.89 12.31
C PRO A 6 -8.65 16.42 13.45
N GLY A 7 -9.29 16.52 14.62
CA GLY A 7 -8.56 16.59 15.87
C GLY A 7 -7.94 15.22 16.17
N PRO A 8 -6.98 15.15 17.09
CA PRO A 8 -6.47 13.86 17.54
C PRO A 8 -7.63 13.09 18.18
N TYR A 9 -8.16 12.11 17.46
CA TYR A 9 -9.16 11.22 18.05
C TYR A 9 -8.46 10.33 19.07
N PRO A 10 -8.79 10.43 20.37
CA PRO A 10 -8.18 9.60 21.39
C PRO A 10 -8.57 8.15 21.14
N ARG A 11 -7.58 7.25 21.20
CA ARG A 11 -7.85 5.81 21.20
C ARG A 11 -8.56 5.47 22.51
N VAL A 12 -9.71 4.80 22.42
CA VAL A 12 -10.43 4.26 23.58
C VAL A 12 -9.81 2.91 23.92
N PRO A 13 -9.09 2.76 25.04
CA PRO A 13 -8.49 1.49 25.43
C PRO A 13 -9.56 0.42 25.67
N GLY A 14 -9.28 -0.80 25.21
CA GLY A 14 -10.17 -1.95 25.44
C GLY A 14 -11.40 -2.00 24.53
N PHE A 15 -11.51 -1.10 23.55
CA PHE A 15 -12.57 -1.13 22.55
C PHE A 15 -11.99 -1.49 21.18
N TRP A 16 -12.55 -2.51 20.53
CA TRP A 16 -12.19 -2.90 19.16
C TRP A 16 -13.45 -3.32 18.41
N ILE A 17 -13.40 -3.25 17.11
CA ILE A 17 -14.47 -3.71 16.21
C ILE A 17 -13.94 -4.93 15.47
N ASP A 18 -14.57 -6.10 15.70
CA ASP A 18 -14.32 -7.27 14.88
C ASP A 18 -15.10 -7.16 13.56
N VAL A 19 -14.35 -7.11 12.47
CA VAL A 19 -14.91 -7.07 11.12
C VAL A 19 -14.99 -8.49 10.58
N THR A 20 -16.20 -9.06 10.52
CA THR A 20 -16.43 -10.36 9.90
C THR A 20 -16.87 -10.23 8.45
N THR A 21 -16.57 -11.25 7.63
CA THR A 21 -17.00 -11.32 6.23
C THR A 21 -18.31 -12.09 6.04
N GLU A 22 -19.07 -12.33 7.11
CA GLU A 22 -20.27 -13.17 7.10
C GLU A 22 -21.54 -12.47 6.58
N GLY A 23 -21.51 -11.14 6.45
CA GLY A 23 -22.62 -10.34 5.95
C GLY A 23 -23.03 -10.70 4.51
N ALA A 24 -24.33 -10.57 4.18
CA ALA A 24 -24.85 -10.86 2.85
C ALA A 24 -24.11 -10.12 1.72
N ARG A 25 -23.71 -8.87 1.95
CA ARG A 25 -22.92 -8.09 0.99
C ARG A 25 -21.52 -8.67 0.76
N SER A 26 -20.90 -9.24 1.79
CA SER A 26 -19.57 -9.86 1.67
C SER A 26 -19.59 -11.18 0.90
N ARG A 27 -20.76 -11.82 0.79
CA ARG A 27 -20.96 -13.05 0.03
C ARG A 27 -21.21 -12.83 -1.47
N ASP A 28 -21.47 -11.59 -1.90
CA ASP A 28 -21.66 -11.26 -3.31
C ASP A 28 -20.29 -11.17 -4.02
N PRO A 29 -19.93 -12.12 -4.91
CA PRO A 29 -18.64 -12.11 -5.59
C PRO A 29 -18.46 -10.91 -6.52
N ARG A 30 -19.55 -10.23 -6.91
CA ARG A 30 -19.53 -9.03 -7.75
C ARG A 30 -19.65 -7.72 -6.95
N LYS A 31 -19.49 -7.78 -5.62
CA LYS A 31 -19.64 -6.61 -4.75
C LYS A 31 -18.77 -5.44 -5.23
N PHE A 32 -17.50 -5.68 -5.45
CA PHE A 32 -16.54 -4.63 -5.80
C PHE A 32 -16.77 -4.07 -7.22
N HIS A 33 -17.20 -4.89 -8.17
CA HIS A 33 -17.60 -4.41 -9.49
C HIS A 33 -18.84 -3.52 -9.43
N LYS A 34 -19.83 -3.86 -8.58
CA LYS A 34 -21.01 -3.02 -8.36
C LYS A 34 -20.63 -1.70 -7.70
N ASP A 35 -19.75 -1.72 -6.70
CA ASP A 35 -19.25 -0.53 -6.05
C ASP A 35 -18.50 0.37 -7.05
N ALA A 36 -17.65 -0.21 -7.89
CA ALA A 36 -16.94 0.53 -8.94
C ALA A 36 -17.91 1.18 -9.96
N ALA A 37 -18.93 0.45 -10.40
CA ALA A 37 -19.93 1.00 -11.34
C ALA A 37 -20.70 2.19 -10.74
N LEU A 38 -21.08 2.10 -9.46
CA LEU A 38 -21.73 3.21 -8.75
C LEU A 38 -20.83 4.44 -8.64
N LEU A 39 -19.54 4.23 -8.32
CA LEU A 39 -18.56 5.31 -8.19
C LEU A 39 -18.25 5.94 -9.54
N GLN A 40 -18.17 5.16 -10.62
CA GLN A 40 -18.03 5.69 -11.98
C GLN A 40 -19.21 6.59 -12.37
N ALA A 41 -20.45 6.15 -12.09
CA ALA A 41 -21.65 6.95 -12.35
C ALA A 41 -21.68 8.24 -11.49
N ALA A 42 -21.18 8.19 -10.25
CA ALA A 42 -21.05 9.36 -9.40
C ALA A 42 -19.99 10.36 -9.95
N LEU A 43 -18.85 9.85 -10.40
CA LEU A 43 -17.78 10.67 -11.00
C LEU A 43 -18.16 11.31 -12.32
N GLN A 44 -19.13 10.75 -13.07
CA GLN A 44 -19.69 11.46 -14.24
C GLN A 44 -20.41 12.75 -13.86
N ARG A 45 -21.01 12.80 -12.66
CA ARG A 45 -21.68 13.99 -12.12
C ARG A 45 -20.75 14.92 -11.38
N GLU A 46 -19.72 14.34 -10.72
CA GLU A 46 -18.75 15.05 -9.91
C GLU A 46 -17.31 14.63 -10.28
N PRO A 47 -16.81 15.01 -11.48
CA PRO A 47 -15.50 14.52 -11.97
C PRO A 47 -14.31 14.97 -11.13
N GLY A 48 -14.47 16.03 -10.33
CA GLY A 48 -13.45 16.53 -9.40
C GLY A 48 -13.48 15.89 -8.01
N ASN A 49 -14.37 14.93 -7.73
CA ASN A 49 -14.48 14.33 -6.41
C ASN A 49 -13.36 13.32 -6.15
N ALA A 50 -12.29 13.79 -5.51
CA ALA A 50 -11.10 12.99 -5.20
C ALA A 50 -11.42 11.77 -4.32
N ARG A 51 -12.41 11.90 -3.42
CA ARG A 51 -12.83 10.81 -2.54
C ARG A 51 -13.49 9.67 -3.31
N TYR A 52 -14.38 9.99 -4.25
CA TYR A 52 -15.00 8.98 -5.13
C TYR A 52 -13.93 8.32 -6.01
N GLN A 53 -12.97 9.08 -6.52
CA GLN A 53 -11.87 8.54 -7.31
C GLN A 53 -11.00 7.57 -6.50
N PHE A 54 -10.75 7.87 -5.22
CA PHE A 54 -10.03 6.99 -4.31
C PHE A 54 -10.78 5.67 -4.06
N TYR A 55 -12.05 5.74 -3.74
CA TYR A 55 -12.85 4.53 -3.53
C TYR A 55 -13.04 3.71 -4.81
N LEU A 56 -13.12 4.37 -5.98
CA LEU A 56 -13.14 3.67 -7.26
C LEU A 56 -11.86 2.84 -7.47
N ALA A 57 -10.69 3.44 -7.19
CA ALA A 57 -9.42 2.74 -7.29
C ALA A 57 -9.36 1.52 -6.34
N GLN A 58 -9.80 1.67 -5.11
CA GLN A 58 -9.89 0.55 -4.16
C GLN A 58 -10.86 -0.53 -4.63
N SER A 59 -12.04 -0.15 -5.14
CA SER A 59 -13.03 -1.10 -5.64
C SER A 59 -12.48 -1.93 -6.81
N TRP A 60 -11.76 -1.32 -7.75
CA TRP A 60 -11.10 -2.05 -8.82
C TRP A 60 -9.99 -2.97 -8.32
N ARG A 61 -9.17 -2.51 -7.36
CA ARG A 61 -8.14 -3.33 -6.73
C ARG A 61 -8.76 -4.56 -6.05
N ASP A 62 -9.82 -4.37 -5.27
CA ASP A 62 -10.48 -5.42 -4.51
C ASP A 62 -11.28 -6.37 -5.43
N ALA A 63 -11.63 -5.92 -6.63
CA ALA A 63 -12.19 -6.75 -7.70
C ALA A 63 -11.14 -7.57 -8.47
N GLY A 64 -9.83 -7.32 -8.25
CA GLY A 64 -8.75 -7.94 -9.02
C GLY A 64 -8.49 -7.33 -10.39
N GLU A 65 -9.11 -6.19 -10.67
CA GLU A 65 -9.02 -5.47 -11.94
C GLU A 65 -7.81 -4.52 -11.93
N TRP A 66 -6.60 -5.10 -11.95
CA TRP A 66 -5.34 -4.38 -11.69
C TRP A 66 -5.10 -3.21 -12.63
N ALA A 67 -5.44 -3.34 -13.91
CA ALA A 67 -5.24 -2.27 -14.90
C ALA A 67 -6.15 -1.06 -14.62
N GLN A 68 -7.41 -1.32 -14.29
CA GLN A 68 -8.39 -0.29 -13.92
C GLN A 68 -8.03 0.36 -12.60
N ALA A 69 -7.60 -0.45 -11.61
CA ALA A 69 -7.13 0.05 -10.31
C ALA A 69 -5.94 0.99 -10.48
N ARG A 70 -4.92 0.57 -11.26
CA ARG A 70 -3.76 1.41 -11.57
C ARG A 70 -4.13 2.75 -12.18
N ALA A 71 -4.97 2.73 -13.21
CA ALA A 71 -5.42 3.95 -13.87
C ALA A 71 -6.15 4.89 -12.90
N ALA A 72 -7.06 4.32 -12.09
CA ALA A 72 -7.83 5.08 -11.11
C ALA A 72 -6.94 5.65 -9.98
N TYR A 73 -5.95 4.89 -9.47
CA TYR A 73 -4.99 5.38 -8.48
C TYR A 73 -4.09 6.49 -9.05
N ARG A 74 -3.59 6.35 -10.27
CA ARG A 74 -2.80 7.41 -10.93
C ARG A 74 -3.62 8.69 -11.11
N GLN A 75 -4.87 8.57 -11.51
CA GLN A 75 -5.78 9.70 -11.61
C GLN A 75 -6.01 10.34 -10.23
N ARG A 76 -6.28 9.53 -9.19
CA ARG A 76 -6.44 10.04 -7.81
C ARG A 76 -5.20 10.82 -7.37
N ALA A 77 -4.01 10.28 -7.59
CA ALA A 77 -2.76 10.95 -7.23
C ALA A 77 -2.57 12.29 -7.96
N ALA A 78 -3.01 12.39 -9.21
CA ALA A 78 -2.94 13.62 -10.00
C ALA A 78 -3.90 14.72 -9.53
N MET A 79 -4.97 14.36 -8.81
CA MET A 79 -5.96 15.33 -8.30
C MET A 79 -5.44 16.17 -7.12
N GLY A 80 -4.35 15.76 -6.47
CA GLY A 80 -3.82 16.47 -5.30
C GLY A 80 -4.72 16.35 -4.06
N GLY A 81 -4.69 17.37 -3.20
CA GLY A 81 -5.48 17.43 -1.97
C GLY A 81 -4.77 16.73 -0.81
N TRP A 82 -5.45 15.86 -0.07
CA TRP A 82 -4.86 15.21 1.10
C TRP A 82 -3.64 14.36 0.74
N GLU A 83 -2.47 14.80 1.20
CA GLU A 83 -1.17 14.24 0.79
C GLU A 83 -0.99 12.76 1.13
N GLU A 84 -1.56 12.29 2.24
CA GLU A 84 -1.48 10.87 2.59
C GLU A 84 -2.26 9.99 1.62
N GLU A 85 -3.42 10.47 1.15
CA GLU A 85 -4.23 9.75 0.16
C GLU A 85 -3.58 9.81 -1.24
N VAL A 86 -2.93 10.94 -1.59
CA VAL A 86 -2.12 11.07 -2.81
C VAL A 86 -0.96 10.07 -2.79
N TRP A 87 -0.22 10.05 -1.69
CA TRP A 87 0.89 9.11 -1.50
C TRP A 87 0.44 7.65 -1.57
N TYR A 88 -0.61 7.30 -0.82
CA TYR A 88 -1.15 5.94 -0.81
C TYR A 88 -1.58 5.50 -2.22
N SER A 89 -2.17 6.42 -2.98
CA SER A 89 -2.57 6.15 -4.37
C SER A 89 -1.35 5.89 -5.28
N ARG A 90 -0.24 6.59 -5.09
CA ARG A 90 1.01 6.32 -5.82
C ARG A 90 1.60 4.98 -5.43
N PHE A 91 1.65 4.68 -4.15
CA PHE A 91 2.14 3.39 -3.65
C PHE A 91 1.30 2.22 -4.17
N GLU A 92 -0.03 2.31 -4.14
CA GLU A 92 -0.91 1.27 -4.69
C GLU A 92 -0.79 1.17 -6.22
N ALA A 93 -0.58 2.27 -6.94
CA ALA A 93 -0.30 2.21 -8.38
C ALA A 93 1.00 1.45 -8.68
N ALA A 94 2.05 1.62 -7.86
CA ALA A 94 3.30 0.84 -7.98
C ALA A 94 3.06 -0.65 -7.73
N ARG A 95 2.22 -1.00 -6.75
CA ARG A 95 1.80 -2.39 -6.53
C ARG A 95 1.03 -2.98 -7.72
N MET A 96 0.18 -2.17 -8.36
CA MET A 96 -0.50 -2.61 -9.58
C MET A 96 0.47 -2.80 -10.74
N ASP A 97 1.51 -1.98 -10.87
CA ASP A 97 2.56 -2.17 -11.87
C ASP A 97 3.27 -3.53 -11.66
N GLU A 98 3.58 -3.91 -10.40
CA GLU A 98 4.13 -5.22 -10.06
C GLU A 98 3.17 -6.36 -10.44
N LEU A 99 1.90 -6.27 -10.05
CA LEU A 99 0.89 -7.31 -10.31
C LEU A 99 0.58 -7.49 -11.81
N LEU A 100 0.72 -6.44 -12.60
CA LEU A 100 0.58 -6.46 -14.06
C LEU A 100 1.83 -6.98 -14.77
N GLY A 101 2.93 -7.23 -14.06
CA GLY A 101 4.18 -7.69 -14.64
C GLY A 101 4.88 -6.65 -15.50
N GLU A 102 4.73 -5.37 -15.16
CA GLU A 102 5.43 -4.28 -15.86
C GLU A 102 6.97 -4.46 -15.77
N PRO A 103 7.73 -3.84 -16.68
CA PRO A 103 9.19 -3.95 -16.67
C PRO A 103 9.80 -3.65 -15.30
N ALA A 104 10.77 -4.46 -14.88
CA ALA A 104 11.37 -4.35 -13.54
C ALA A 104 11.88 -2.95 -13.19
N ALA A 105 12.45 -2.24 -14.17
CA ALA A 105 12.91 -0.87 -13.97
C ALA A 105 11.76 0.06 -13.58
N GLN A 106 10.59 -0.08 -14.21
CA GLN A 106 9.40 0.72 -13.90
C GLN A 106 8.86 0.43 -12.50
N VAL A 107 8.77 -0.87 -12.13
CA VAL A 107 8.31 -1.28 -10.78
C VAL A 107 9.24 -0.74 -9.69
N ILE A 108 10.55 -0.88 -9.89
CA ILE A 108 11.56 -0.39 -8.94
C ILE A 108 11.45 1.14 -8.78
N ASP A 109 11.42 1.87 -9.90
CA ASP A 109 11.31 3.32 -9.91
C ASP A 109 10.02 3.81 -9.22
N ALA A 110 8.89 3.14 -9.48
CA ALA A 110 7.61 3.49 -8.87
C ALA A 110 7.61 3.31 -7.33
N TYR A 111 8.23 2.25 -6.81
CA TYR A 111 8.38 2.07 -5.37
C TYR A 111 9.33 3.09 -4.75
N LEU A 112 10.44 3.40 -5.42
CA LEU A 112 11.39 4.42 -4.96
C LEU A 112 10.74 5.81 -4.96
N ALA A 113 9.99 6.17 -5.99
CA ALA A 113 9.26 7.43 -6.04
C ALA A 113 8.22 7.56 -4.91
N ALA A 114 7.56 6.46 -4.53
CA ALA A 114 6.67 6.44 -3.38
C ALA A 114 7.45 6.63 -2.05
N HIS A 115 8.63 6.03 -1.91
CA HIS A 115 9.50 6.24 -0.75
C HIS A 115 10.03 7.67 -0.68
N ASP A 116 10.50 8.24 -1.78
CA ASP A 116 11.05 9.60 -1.84
C ASP A 116 9.99 10.65 -1.43
N GLN A 117 8.74 10.41 -1.76
CA GLN A 117 7.66 11.32 -1.38
C GLN A 117 7.34 11.29 0.12
N ARG A 118 7.43 10.12 0.78
CA ARG A 118 7.22 9.97 2.23
C ARG A 118 8.25 9.01 2.84
N PRO A 119 9.49 9.46 3.08
CA PRO A 119 10.60 8.60 3.47
C PRO A 119 10.46 7.96 4.86
N GLN A 120 9.51 8.42 5.68
CA GLN A 120 9.14 7.81 6.95
C GLN A 120 8.27 6.55 6.82
N ARG A 121 7.69 6.29 5.63
CA ARG A 121 6.86 5.11 5.36
C ARG A 121 7.71 3.94 4.92
N ALA A 122 7.62 2.82 5.66
CA ALA A 122 8.40 1.60 5.38
C ALA A 122 7.80 0.76 4.25
N GLU A 123 6.51 0.89 3.98
CA GLU A 123 5.75 0.03 3.08
C GLU A 123 6.35 -0.06 1.66
N PRO A 124 6.77 1.06 1.01
CA PRO A 124 7.38 0.96 -0.32
C PRO A 124 8.70 0.19 -0.33
N LEU A 125 9.52 0.36 0.72
CA LEU A 125 10.81 -0.35 0.81
C LEU A 125 10.63 -1.84 1.09
N VAL A 126 9.65 -2.21 1.92
CA VAL A 126 9.31 -3.62 2.18
C VAL A 126 8.78 -4.27 0.91
N ALA A 127 7.87 -3.61 0.19
CA ALA A 127 7.35 -4.11 -1.07
C ALA A 127 8.46 -4.27 -2.11
N LEU A 128 9.35 -3.27 -2.24
CA LEU A 128 10.50 -3.34 -3.15
C LEU A 128 11.47 -4.47 -2.77
N ALA A 129 11.75 -4.66 -1.49
CA ALA A 129 12.61 -5.75 -1.02
C ALA A 129 12.01 -7.12 -1.38
N SER A 130 10.71 -7.30 -1.13
CA SER A 130 9.97 -8.51 -1.49
C SER A 130 9.98 -8.76 -3.00
N TYR A 131 9.73 -7.72 -3.81
CA TYR A 131 9.80 -7.80 -5.27
C TYR A 131 11.19 -8.23 -5.75
N LEU A 132 12.26 -7.60 -5.25
CA LEU A 132 13.64 -7.93 -5.60
C LEU A 132 14.02 -9.34 -5.15
N ARG A 133 13.55 -9.79 -3.99
CA ARG A 133 13.67 -11.16 -3.52
C ARG A 133 13.04 -12.14 -4.51
N GLY A 134 11.82 -11.85 -4.97
CA GLY A 134 11.14 -12.65 -5.99
C GLY A 134 11.95 -12.77 -7.30
N GLN A 135 12.76 -11.75 -7.62
CA GLN A 135 13.71 -11.73 -8.75
C GLN A 135 15.08 -12.34 -8.40
N GLN A 136 15.26 -12.95 -7.23
CA GLN A 136 16.52 -13.48 -6.70
C GLN A 136 17.65 -12.43 -6.60
N ARG A 137 17.31 -11.14 -6.56
CA ARG A 137 18.24 -10.02 -6.41
C ARG A 137 18.53 -9.74 -4.93
N TRP A 138 19.05 -10.76 -4.25
CA TRP A 138 19.21 -10.79 -2.79
C TRP A 138 20.01 -9.63 -2.21
N ALA A 139 21.13 -9.26 -2.85
CA ALA A 139 21.96 -8.15 -2.39
C ALA A 139 21.18 -6.82 -2.43
N SER A 140 20.42 -6.57 -3.49
CA SER A 140 19.57 -5.38 -3.60
C SER A 140 18.42 -5.42 -2.59
N ALA A 141 17.75 -6.58 -2.45
CA ALA A 141 16.68 -6.77 -1.48
C ALA A 141 17.15 -6.45 -0.05
N ARG A 142 18.38 -6.91 0.32
CA ARG A 142 18.98 -6.64 1.63
C ARG A 142 19.06 -5.14 1.94
N VAL A 143 19.50 -4.31 0.98
CA VAL A 143 19.66 -2.86 1.17
C VAL A 143 18.34 -2.20 1.56
N PHE A 144 17.27 -2.53 0.85
CA PHE A 144 15.96 -1.91 1.09
C PHE A 144 15.25 -2.47 2.32
N ALA A 145 15.37 -3.77 2.57
CA ALA A 145 14.81 -4.41 3.76
C ALA A 145 15.49 -3.90 5.05
N GLU A 146 16.82 -3.78 5.05
CA GLU A 146 17.58 -3.22 6.18
C GLU A 146 17.16 -1.78 6.47
N ARG A 147 17.04 -0.95 5.44
CA ARG A 147 16.57 0.42 5.59
C ARG A 147 15.13 0.47 6.12
N ALA A 148 14.23 -0.35 5.61
CA ALA A 148 12.84 -0.44 6.09
C ALA A 148 12.77 -0.82 7.58
N ALA A 149 13.59 -1.80 8.01
CA ALA A 149 13.61 -2.27 9.39
C ALA A 149 14.13 -1.22 10.40
N GLN A 150 14.81 -0.19 9.93
CA GLN A 150 15.31 0.92 10.77
C GLN A 150 14.29 2.07 10.89
N LEU A 151 13.21 2.06 10.11
CA LEU A 151 12.21 3.13 10.18
C LEU A 151 11.29 2.89 11.38
N PRO A 152 11.06 3.93 12.22
CA PRO A 152 10.08 3.86 13.28
C PRO A 152 8.66 3.77 12.68
N LEU A 153 7.69 3.38 13.51
CA LEU A 153 6.29 3.42 13.09
C LEU A 153 5.92 4.85 12.67
N ALA A 154 5.39 4.99 11.47
CA ALA A 154 4.96 6.29 10.96
C ALA A 154 3.77 6.84 11.77
N THR A 155 3.70 8.15 11.90
CA THR A 155 2.62 8.86 12.61
C THR A 155 1.48 9.29 11.70
N ASP A 156 1.52 8.91 10.45
CA ASP A 156 0.48 9.16 9.45
C ASP A 156 -0.88 8.55 9.91
N GLN A 157 -1.97 9.10 9.41
CA GLN A 157 -3.32 8.64 9.77
C GLN A 157 -3.85 7.58 8.81
N LEU A 158 -3.48 7.66 7.52
CA LEU A 158 -4.05 6.80 6.49
C LEU A 158 -3.23 5.52 6.31
N PHE A 159 -3.86 4.38 6.63
CA PHE A 159 -3.38 3.03 6.29
C PHE A 159 -1.90 2.76 6.59
N VAL A 160 -1.43 3.16 7.78
CA VAL A 160 -0.09 2.80 8.24
C VAL A 160 -0.06 1.30 8.52
N ASP A 161 0.82 0.59 7.81
CA ASP A 161 1.01 -0.83 7.99
C ASP A 161 2.05 -1.10 9.08
N ALA A 162 1.59 -1.30 10.30
CA ALA A 162 2.47 -1.59 11.44
C ALA A 162 3.32 -2.86 11.22
N ALA A 163 2.85 -3.82 10.43
CA ALA A 163 3.64 -5.00 10.11
C ALA A 163 4.81 -4.68 9.18
N ALA A 164 4.65 -3.75 8.24
CA ALA A 164 5.74 -3.26 7.39
C ALA A 164 6.80 -2.51 8.20
N HIS A 165 6.40 -1.74 9.20
CA HIS A 165 7.31 -1.06 10.14
C HIS A 165 7.90 -1.98 11.23
N GLY A 166 7.53 -3.26 11.25
CA GLY A 166 7.92 -4.21 12.27
C GLY A 166 8.47 -5.51 11.69
N TRP A 167 7.72 -6.57 11.88
CA TRP A 167 8.19 -7.92 11.59
C TRP A 167 8.43 -8.19 10.10
N ARG A 168 7.63 -7.62 9.17
CA ARG A 168 7.83 -7.87 7.72
C ARG A 168 9.15 -7.31 7.21
N ALA A 169 9.53 -6.10 7.61
CA ALA A 169 10.81 -5.54 7.23
C ALA A 169 11.98 -6.40 7.74
N ARG A 170 11.89 -6.88 8.98
CA ARG A 170 12.92 -7.76 9.57
C ARG A 170 12.98 -9.12 8.88
N ASP A 171 11.83 -9.70 8.54
CA ASP A 171 11.76 -10.98 7.83
C ASP A 171 12.39 -10.91 6.44
N GLU A 172 12.05 -9.87 5.65
CA GLU A 172 12.71 -9.63 4.35
C GLU A 172 14.21 -9.41 4.49
N TRP A 173 14.65 -8.70 5.55
CA TRP A 173 16.06 -8.50 5.82
C TRP A 173 16.76 -9.79 6.22
N ALA A 174 16.17 -10.59 7.10
CA ALA A 174 16.71 -11.88 7.51
C ALA A 174 16.84 -12.85 6.32
N LEU A 175 15.80 -12.95 5.48
CA LEU A 175 15.83 -13.75 4.26
C LEU A 175 16.98 -13.30 3.32
N ALA A 176 17.09 -12.00 3.08
CA ALA A 176 18.14 -11.47 2.23
C ALA A 176 19.54 -11.72 2.80
N CYS A 177 19.74 -11.58 4.12
CA CYS A 177 20.98 -11.93 4.81
C CYS A 177 21.32 -13.41 4.64
N TYR A 178 20.36 -14.30 4.83
CA TYR A 178 20.56 -15.74 4.66
C TYR A 178 21.09 -16.09 3.26
N TYR A 179 20.43 -15.56 2.22
CA TYR A 179 20.81 -15.85 0.83
C TYR A 179 22.05 -15.10 0.35
N THR A 180 22.48 -14.05 1.05
CA THR A 180 23.77 -13.37 0.79
C THR A 180 24.93 -13.93 1.63
N GLY A 181 24.70 -14.99 2.41
CA GLY A 181 25.74 -15.70 3.17
C GLY A 181 25.92 -15.24 4.62
N ASP A 182 25.25 -14.17 5.06
CA ASP A 182 25.31 -13.66 6.43
C ASP A 182 24.30 -14.39 7.35
N ARG A 183 24.50 -15.70 7.48
CA ARG A 183 23.60 -16.56 8.27
C ARG A 183 23.55 -16.20 9.75
N ALA A 184 24.66 -15.67 10.29
CA ALA A 184 24.72 -15.26 11.69
C ALA A 184 23.80 -14.05 11.96
N LEU A 185 23.78 -13.06 11.07
CA LEU A 185 22.85 -11.95 11.18
C LEU A 185 21.41 -12.39 10.94
N ALA A 186 21.16 -13.23 9.94
CA ALA A 186 19.83 -13.77 9.67
C ALA A 186 19.23 -14.42 10.93
N GLY A 187 19.96 -15.28 11.63
CA GLY A 187 19.48 -15.92 12.86
C GLY A 187 19.28 -14.98 14.04
N ARG A 188 19.87 -13.78 14.05
CA ARG A 188 19.58 -12.75 15.07
C ARG A 188 18.35 -11.91 14.76
N LEU A 189 17.98 -11.81 13.50
CA LEU A 189 16.83 -11.02 13.05
C LEU A 189 15.50 -11.75 13.20
N TRP A 190 15.53 -13.08 13.12
CA TRP A 190 14.39 -13.96 13.43
C TRP A 190 14.29 -14.24 14.92
#